data_8620654c45b3548d7e2f2e51d9e3c3e8
#
_entry.id   8620654c45b3548d7e2f2e51d9e3c3e8
#
_cell.length_a   1.000
_cell.length_b   1.000
_cell.length_c   1.000
_cell.angle_alpha   90.00
_cell.angle_beta   90.00
_cell.angle_gamma   90.00
#
_symmetry.space_group_name_H-M   'P 1'
#
loop_
_entity.id
_entity.type
_entity.pdbx_description
1 polymer ?
#
loop_
_entity_poly.entity_id
_entity_poly.type
_entity_poly.pdbx_seq_one_letter_code
_entity_poly.pdbx_strand_id
1 'polypeptide(L)'
;MTSVLAPGLLLSAPPLTDPNFERSVVLLSTHGADGAFGWVLNGQQSMSFSELLLRARIVEAPRAMPGVVRVGGPVSTDQVWLVYPSGVLSPDLEGQMLVAPGISASASRKVLEAIANSQVPRGLITLMGYAGWAPWQLENEIKVGAWLPTDVTAEIVFDTPPDELWARAYQRVGASPMSFNTRTVGSA
;
A
#
# COMPACT_ATOMS: atom_id res chain seq x y z
N MET A 1 -12.74 10.85 21.35
CA MET A 1 -13.18 10.49 19.98
C MET A 1 -11.97 9.93 19.27
N THR A 2 -11.93 8.65 19.02
CA THR A 2 -10.89 8.01 18.21
C THR A 2 -11.07 8.51 16.77
N SER A 3 -10.11 9.28 16.28
CA SER A 3 -10.09 9.70 14.88
C SER A 3 -10.08 8.46 14.00
N VAL A 4 -11.02 8.36 13.07
CA VAL A 4 -11.04 7.25 12.11
C VAL A 4 -9.91 7.52 11.10
N LEU A 5 -8.86 6.69 11.15
CA LEU A 5 -7.69 6.84 10.27
C LEU A 5 -7.84 6.13 8.92
N ALA A 6 -8.70 5.12 8.85
CA ALA A 6 -8.94 4.34 7.64
C ALA A 6 -10.32 4.68 7.02
N PRO A 7 -10.45 4.68 5.69
CA PRO A 7 -9.34 4.56 4.75
C PRO A 7 -8.47 5.83 4.71
N GLY A 8 -7.16 5.65 4.56
CA GLY A 8 -6.21 6.75 4.57
C GLY A 8 -4.82 6.33 4.12
N LEU A 9 -3.89 7.27 4.14
CA LEU A 9 -2.47 6.98 3.97
C LEU A 9 -1.71 7.22 5.27
N LEU A 10 -0.71 6.39 5.52
CA LEU A 10 0.31 6.63 6.54
C LEU A 10 1.63 6.89 5.85
N LEU A 11 2.21 8.04 6.11
CA LEU A 11 3.54 8.40 5.60
C LEU A 11 4.56 8.14 6.70
N SER A 12 5.58 7.33 6.42
CA SER A 12 6.65 7.12 7.39
C SER A 12 7.41 8.42 7.63
N ALA A 13 7.66 8.74 8.90
CA ALA A 13 8.46 9.91 9.25
C ALA A 13 9.94 9.71 8.83
N PRO A 14 10.66 10.77 8.46
CA PRO A 14 12.07 10.67 8.06
C PRO A 14 12.99 9.97 9.06
N PRO A 15 12.78 10.09 10.39
CA PRO A 15 13.57 9.38 11.38
C PRO A 15 13.26 7.88 11.50
N LEU A 16 12.20 7.40 10.85
CA LEU A 16 11.86 5.98 10.90
C LEU A 16 12.87 5.18 10.08
N THR A 17 13.75 4.48 10.77
CA THR A 17 14.84 3.69 10.18
C THR A 17 14.53 2.20 10.07
N ASP A 18 13.29 1.79 10.37
CA ASP A 18 12.87 0.41 10.14
C ASP A 18 12.97 0.08 8.64
N PRO A 19 13.79 -0.92 8.26
CA PRO A 19 14.03 -1.24 6.85
C PRO A 19 12.77 -1.64 6.08
N ASN A 20 11.70 -2.07 6.79
CA ASN A 20 10.42 -2.39 6.16
C ASN A 20 9.60 -1.15 5.82
N PHE A 21 9.88 -0.01 6.47
CA PHE A 21 9.02 1.16 6.42
C PHE A 21 9.74 2.48 6.13
N GLU A 22 11.05 2.45 5.90
CA GLU A 22 11.78 3.66 5.52
C GLU A 22 11.20 4.27 4.23
N ARG A 23 10.84 5.56 4.27
CA ARG A 23 10.21 6.30 3.16
C ARG A 23 9.00 5.60 2.55
N SER A 24 8.24 4.87 3.36
CA SER A 24 7.07 4.14 2.89
C SER A 24 5.80 4.97 2.95
N VAL A 25 4.88 4.61 2.06
CA VAL A 25 3.49 5.06 2.05
C VAL A 25 2.61 3.82 2.20
N VAL A 26 1.87 3.75 3.29
CA VAL A 26 0.93 2.66 3.54
C VAL A 26 -0.48 3.12 3.19
N LEU A 27 -1.16 2.38 2.35
CA LEU A 27 -2.61 2.47 2.18
C LEU A 27 -3.27 1.73 3.34
N LEU A 28 -3.82 2.48 4.29
CA LEU A 28 -4.52 1.94 5.44
C LEU A 28 -5.96 1.60 5.04
N SER A 29 -6.29 0.31 5.09
CA SER A 29 -7.62 -0.19 4.70
C SER A 29 -8.58 -0.24 5.88
N THR A 30 -8.10 -0.69 7.05
CA THR A 30 -8.91 -0.78 8.26
C THR A 30 -8.15 -0.24 9.47
N HIS A 31 -8.90 0.38 10.38
CA HIS A 31 -8.42 0.85 11.67
C HIS A 31 -9.55 0.81 12.68
N GLY A 32 -9.32 0.21 13.84
CA GLY A 32 -10.33 0.07 14.88
C GLY A 32 -9.78 -0.50 16.17
N ALA A 33 -10.69 -0.92 17.05
CA ALA A 33 -10.35 -1.47 18.36
C ALA A 33 -9.48 -2.73 18.30
N ASP A 34 -9.58 -3.50 17.23
CA ASP A 34 -8.82 -4.74 17.02
C ASP A 34 -7.46 -4.51 16.36
N GLY A 35 -7.10 -3.27 16.06
CA GLY A 35 -5.87 -2.88 15.41
C GLY A 35 -6.05 -2.24 14.04
N ALA A 36 -5.02 -2.33 13.20
CA ALA A 36 -5.03 -1.73 11.88
C ALA A 36 -4.38 -2.64 10.84
N PHE A 37 -4.79 -2.45 9.57
CA PHE A 37 -4.33 -3.24 8.44
C PHE A 37 -4.20 -2.36 7.19
N GLY A 38 -3.13 -2.60 6.43
CA GLY A 38 -2.90 -1.88 5.18
C GLY A 38 -1.74 -2.46 4.38
N TRP A 39 -1.35 -1.77 3.30
CA TRP A 39 -0.29 -2.20 2.40
C TRP A 39 0.69 -1.09 2.11
N VAL A 40 1.97 -1.41 2.14
CA VAL A 40 3.03 -0.53 1.62
C VAL A 40 2.90 -0.50 0.10
N LEU A 41 2.60 0.68 -0.45
CA LEU A 41 2.38 0.85 -1.89
C LEU A 41 3.68 0.95 -2.69
N ASN A 42 4.72 1.50 -2.08
CA ASN A 42 6.01 1.81 -2.70
C ASN A 42 7.17 0.97 -2.16
N GLY A 43 6.89 -0.22 -1.65
CA GLY A 43 7.91 -1.17 -1.18
C GLY A 43 8.86 -1.63 -2.29
N GLN A 44 9.93 -2.30 -1.91
CA GLN A 44 10.91 -2.83 -2.85
C GLN A 44 10.28 -3.77 -3.87
N GLN A 45 10.78 -3.74 -5.10
CA GLN A 45 10.40 -4.69 -6.12
C GLN A 45 10.89 -6.09 -5.76
N SER A 46 10.00 -7.08 -5.79
CA SER A 46 10.29 -8.48 -5.49
C SER A 46 10.52 -9.29 -6.76
N MET A 47 9.60 -9.20 -7.72
CA MET A 47 9.64 -9.94 -8.98
C MET A 47 8.80 -9.25 -10.05
N SER A 48 8.83 -9.77 -11.29
CA SER A 48 7.89 -9.34 -12.33
C SER A 48 6.50 -9.95 -12.10
N PHE A 49 5.47 -9.27 -12.64
CA PHE A 49 4.11 -9.82 -12.61
C PHE A 49 4.01 -11.15 -13.37
N SER A 50 4.72 -11.28 -14.50
CA SER A 50 4.82 -12.53 -15.25
C SER A 50 5.38 -13.69 -14.43
N GLU A 51 6.40 -13.43 -13.63
CA GLU A 51 7.01 -14.44 -12.75
C GLU A 51 6.03 -14.85 -11.64
N LEU A 52 5.29 -13.90 -11.06
CA LEU A 52 4.25 -14.19 -10.08
C LEU A 52 3.20 -15.14 -10.65
N LEU A 53 2.69 -14.87 -11.85
CA LEU A 53 1.66 -15.69 -12.48
C LEU A 53 2.13 -17.13 -12.72
N LEU A 54 3.38 -17.30 -13.11
CA LEU A 54 3.99 -18.63 -13.30
C LEU A 54 4.15 -19.35 -11.96
N ARG A 55 4.69 -18.70 -10.94
CA ARG A 55 4.87 -19.26 -9.59
C ARG A 55 3.53 -19.61 -8.93
N ALA A 56 2.52 -18.79 -9.12
CA ALA A 56 1.17 -19.02 -8.62
C ALA A 56 0.40 -20.08 -9.43
N ARG A 57 0.99 -20.62 -10.50
CA ARG A 57 0.35 -21.57 -11.42
C ARG A 57 -0.96 -21.02 -11.99
N ILE A 58 -0.97 -19.74 -12.32
CA ILE A 58 -2.07 -19.09 -13.05
C ILE A 58 -1.87 -19.30 -14.56
N VAL A 59 -0.61 -19.33 -14.99
CA VAL A 59 -0.21 -19.64 -16.35
C VAL A 59 0.75 -20.83 -16.34
N GLU A 60 0.71 -21.67 -17.39
CA GLU A 60 1.55 -22.88 -17.50
C GLU A 60 2.92 -22.60 -18.12
N ALA A 61 3.01 -21.51 -18.89
CA ALA A 61 4.23 -21.10 -19.58
C ALA A 61 4.51 -19.60 -19.37
N PRO A 62 5.77 -19.18 -19.45
CA PRO A 62 6.12 -17.78 -19.36
C PRO A 62 5.37 -16.95 -20.41
N ARG A 63 4.68 -15.91 -19.97
CA ARG A 63 3.96 -14.96 -20.80
C ARG A 63 4.39 -13.55 -20.42
N ALA A 64 4.83 -12.75 -21.37
CA ALA A 64 5.18 -11.37 -21.11
C ALA A 64 3.93 -10.57 -20.74
N MET A 65 3.87 -10.11 -19.50
CA MET A 65 2.82 -9.23 -18.99
C MET A 65 3.47 -8.05 -18.26
N PRO A 66 2.95 -6.83 -18.46
CA PRO A 66 3.50 -5.66 -17.81
C PRO A 66 3.24 -5.69 -16.30
N GLY A 67 4.12 -5.06 -15.56
CA GLY A 67 3.97 -4.87 -14.14
C GLY A 67 5.04 -5.56 -13.30
N VAL A 68 5.14 -5.10 -12.08
CA VAL A 68 6.05 -5.60 -11.05
C VAL A 68 5.28 -5.91 -9.78
N VAL A 69 5.81 -6.84 -9.01
CA VAL A 69 5.31 -7.18 -7.68
C VAL A 69 6.22 -6.51 -6.66
N ARG A 70 5.63 -5.82 -5.70
CA ARG A 70 6.36 -5.14 -4.63
C ARG A 70 6.07 -5.78 -3.28
N VAL A 71 6.93 -5.53 -2.31
CA VAL A 71 6.71 -5.92 -0.92
C VAL A 71 5.65 -5.01 -0.32
N GLY A 72 4.50 -5.57 0.04
CA GLY A 72 3.37 -4.86 0.65
C GLY A 72 3.42 -4.75 2.17
N GLY A 73 4.35 -5.46 2.79
CA GLY A 73 4.57 -5.45 4.23
C GLY A 73 5.18 -6.76 4.75
N PRO A 74 5.54 -6.79 6.04
CA PRO A 74 6.26 -7.91 6.63
C PRO A 74 5.40 -9.10 7.05
N VAL A 75 4.07 -8.96 7.01
CA VAL A 75 3.13 -10.01 7.46
C VAL A 75 2.65 -10.82 6.27
N SER A 76 2.58 -12.15 6.40
CA SER A 76 2.12 -13.09 5.36
C SER A 76 2.75 -12.79 3.99
N THR A 77 4.07 -12.84 3.92
CA THR A 77 4.86 -12.40 2.76
C THR A 77 4.65 -13.22 1.49
N ASP A 78 3.94 -14.33 1.57
CA ASP A 78 3.48 -15.19 0.47
C ASP A 78 2.06 -14.85 -0.03
N GLN A 79 1.33 -14.02 0.72
CA GLN A 79 -0.01 -13.56 0.36
C GLN A 79 0.06 -12.49 -0.73
N VAL A 80 -0.57 -12.75 -1.86
CA VAL A 80 -0.69 -11.78 -2.96
C VAL A 80 -1.88 -10.86 -2.71
N TRP A 81 -1.65 -9.57 -2.89
CA TRP A 81 -2.66 -8.53 -2.87
C TRP A 81 -2.64 -7.72 -4.17
N LEU A 82 -3.80 -7.39 -4.66
CA LEU A 82 -4.02 -6.57 -5.84
C LEU A 82 -4.73 -5.30 -5.39
N VAL A 83 -4.18 -4.13 -5.71
CA VAL A 83 -4.81 -2.82 -5.50
C VAL A 83 -4.98 -2.18 -6.87
N TYR A 84 -6.17 -1.72 -7.20
CA TYR A 84 -6.51 -1.26 -8.56
C TYR A 84 -7.64 -0.22 -8.53
N PRO A 85 -7.77 0.60 -9.59
CA PRO A 85 -8.88 1.54 -9.72
C PRO A 85 -10.22 0.81 -9.72
N SER A 86 -11.18 1.31 -8.96
CA SER A 86 -12.53 0.73 -8.92
C SER A 86 -13.19 0.79 -10.29
N GLY A 87 -13.93 -0.26 -10.65
CA GLY A 87 -14.68 -0.35 -11.91
C GLY A 87 -13.88 -0.83 -13.12
N VAL A 88 -12.58 -1.14 -12.97
CA VAL A 88 -11.78 -1.71 -14.08
C VAL A 88 -12.01 -3.21 -14.27
N LEU A 89 -12.61 -3.88 -13.30
CA LEU A 89 -13.01 -5.28 -13.36
C LEU A 89 -14.53 -5.38 -13.27
N SER A 90 -15.09 -6.52 -13.77
CA SER A 90 -16.53 -6.79 -13.68
C SER A 90 -17.00 -6.70 -12.21
N PRO A 91 -18.12 -6.02 -11.93
CA PRO A 91 -18.68 -5.94 -10.60
C PRO A 91 -19.14 -7.31 -10.05
N ASP A 92 -19.47 -8.26 -10.94
CA ASP A 92 -19.89 -9.60 -10.56
C ASP A 92 -18.73 -10.53 -10.17
N LEU A 93 -17.48 -10.06 -10.33
CA LEU A 93 -16.30 -10.83 -9.97
C LEU A 93 -16.13 -10.85 -8.44
N GLU A 94 -16.33 -12.02 -7.85
CA GLU A 94 -16.22 -12.21 -6.41
C GLU A 94 -14.80 -11.99 -5.87
N GLY A 95 -14.71 -11.52 -4.64
CA GLY A 95 -13.43 -11.33 -3.93
C GLY A 95 -12.83 -9.94 -4.08
N GLN A 96 -13.59 -9.00 -4.65
CA GLN A 96 -13.23 -7.58 -4.67
C GLN A 96 -13.72 -6.89 -3.40
N MET A 97 -12.95 -5.94 -2.89
CA MET A 97 -13.32 -5.07 -1.78
C MET A 97 -13.08 -3.62 -2.14
N LEU A 98 -14.03 -2.74 -1.83
CA LEU A 98 -13.84 -1.30 -1.90
C LEU A 98 -13.04 -0.85 -0.68
N VAL A 99 -11.90 -0.21 -0.91
CA VAL A 99 -11.03 0.32 0.15
C VAL A 99 -11.34 1.79 0.42
N ALA A 100 -11.40 2.58 -0.64
CA ALA A 100 -11.73 4.00 -0.60
C ALA A 100 -12.41 4.40 -1.92
N PRO A 101 -13.00 5.58 -2.04
CA PRO A 101 -13.57 6.04 -3.30
C PRO A 101 -12.56 5.93 -4.46
N GLY A 102 -12.90 5.13 -5.46
CA GLY A 102 -12.04 4.88 -6.61
C GLY A 102 -10.90 3.86 -6.40
N ILE A 103 -10.79 3.25 -5.22
CA ILE A 103 -9.72 2.30 -4.89
C ILE A 103 -10.33 0.99 -4.44
N SER A 104 -10.05 -0.08 -5.16
CA SER A 104 -10.42 -1.46 -4.82
C SER A 104 -9.20 -2.32 -4.55
N ALA A 105 -9.38 -3.38 -3.77
CA ALA A 105 -8.35 -4.37 -3.52
C ALA A 105 -8.92 -5.79 -3.56
N SER A 106 -8.03 -6.75 -3.70
CA SER A 106 -8.38 -8.18 -3.66
C SER A 106 -7.18 -9.05 -3.30
N ALA A 107 -7.42 -10.11 -2.54
CA ALA A 107 -6.50 -11.23 -2.37
C ALA A 107 -7.01 -12.51 -3.08
N SER A 108 -8.06 -12.39 -3.89
CA SER A 108 -8.71 -13.51 -4.53
C SER A 108 -7.90 -14.04 -5.72
N ARG A 109 -7.67 -15.37 -5.74
CA ARG A 109 -7.10 -16.05 -6.88
C ARG A 109 -7.95 -15.85 -8.16
N LYS A 110 -9.29 -15.82 -8.04
CA LYS A 110 -10.20 -15.58 -9.17
C LYS A 110 -9.95 -14.21 -9.81
N VAL A 111 -9.69 -13.18 -8.99
CA VAL A 111 -9.38 -11.84 -9.49
C VAL A 111 -8.02 -11.81 -10.20
N LEU A 112 -7.01 -12.48 -9.63
CA LEU A 112 -5.71 -12.61 -10.28
C LEU A 112 -5.82 -13.35 -11.64
N GLU A 113 -6.59 -14.44 -11.71
CA GLU A 113 -6.86 -15.19 -12.94
C GLU A 113 -7.60 -14.33 -13.97
N ALA A 114 -8.59 -13.56 -13.56
CA ALA A 114 -9.32 -12.66 -14.45
C ALA A 114 -8.39 -11.60 -15.07
N ILE A 115 -7.49 -11.02 -14.29
CA ILE A 115 -6.49 -10.07 -14.78
C ILE A 115 -5.51 -10.75 -15.73
N ALA A 116 -5.02 -11.94 -15.39
CA ALA A 116 -4.08 -12.68 -16.23
C ALA A 116 -4.67 -13.08 -17.59
N ASN A 117 -5.96 -13.33 -17.66
CA ASN A 117 -6.68 -13.72 -18.86
C ASN A 117 -7.25 -12.54 -19.67
N SER A 118 -7.06 -11.33 -19.20
CA SER A 118 -7.50 -10.10 -19.86
C SER A 118 -6.34 -9.14 -20.08
N GLN A 119 -6.64 -7.88 -20.31
CA GLN A 119 -5.63 -6.83 -20.31
C GLN A 119 -5.35 -6.38 -18.86
N VAL A 120 -4.07 -6.29 -18.48
CA VAL A 120 -3.68 -5.77 -17.17
C VAL A 120 -4.22 -4.35 -17.01
N PRO A 121 -5.02 -4.07 -15.97
CA PRO A 121 -5.57 -2.74 -15.77
C PRO A 121 -4.48 -1.70 -15.56
N ARG A 122 -4.65 -0.53 -16.16
CA ARG A 122 -3.79 0.61 -15.84
C ARG A 122 -3.94 0.96 -14.36
N GLY A 123 -2.83 1.17 -13.68
CA GLY A 123 -2.82 1.48 -12.25
C GLY A 123 -2.86 0.25 -11.35
N LEU A 124 -2.81 -0.98 -11.89
CA LEU A 124 -2.68 -2.17 -11.05
C LEU A 124 -1.39 -2.11 -10.24
N ILE A 125 -1.53 -2.25 -8.92
CA ILE A 125 -0.44 -2.42 -7.96
C ILE A 125 -0.54 -3.83 -7.41
N THR A 126 0.52 -4.63 -7.63
CA THR A 126 0.60 -6.01 -7.13
C THR A 126 1.58 -6.08 -5.99
N LEU A 127 1.14 -6.63 -4.87
CA LEU A 127 1.87 -6.62 -3.61
C LEU A 127 1.97 -8.03 -3.04
N MET A 128 3.05 -8.30 -2.30
CA MET A 128 3.18 -9.51 -1.47
C MET A 128 3.32 -9.09 -0.02
N GLY A 129 2.51 -9.70 0.85
CA GLY A 129 2.43 -9.36 2.25
C GLY A 129 1.63 -8.09 2.53
N TYR A 130 1.51 -7.76 3.79
CA TYR A 130 0.79 -6.59 4.28
C TYR A 130 1.43 -6.03 5.56
N ALA A 131 1.02 -4.84 5.96
CA ALA A 131 1.35 -4.22 7.23
C ALA A 131 0.17 -4.36 8.19
N GLY A 132 0.45 -4.79 9.41
CA GLY A 132 -0.54 -4.97 10.46
C GLY A 132 -0.08 -4.34 11.76
N TRP A 133 -1.00 -3.77 12.52
CA TRP A 133 -0.79 -3.20 13.83
C TRP A 133 -1.75 -3.85 14.82
N ALA A 134 -1.21 -4.26 15.97
CA ALA A 134 -2.01 -4.72 17.09
C ALA A 134 -2.88 -3.58 17.66
N PRO A 135 -3.90 -3.89 18.49
CA PRO A 135 -4.69 -2.87 19.18
C PRO A 135 -3.79 -1.80 19.84
N TRP A 136 -4.08 -0.51 19.58
CA TRP A 136 -3.38 0.66 20.10
C TRP A 136 -1.92 0.85 19.61
N GLN A 137 -1.36 -0.09 18.83
CA GLN A 137 0.01 0.02 18.35
C GLN A 137 0.16 1.21 17.39
N LEU A 138 -0.71 1.34 16.40
CA LEU A 138 -0.64 2.44 15.42
C LEU A 138 -0.80 3.79 16.08
N GLU A 139 -1.74 3.94 17.01
CA GLU A 139 -1.95 5.19 17.75
C GLU A 139 -0.73 5.60 18.58
N ASN A 140 -0.04 4.63 19.17
CA ASN A 140 1.21 4.88 19.89
C ASN A 140 2.33 5.30 18.95
N GLU A 141 2.47 4.64 17.81
CA GLU A 141 3.46 4.99 16.77
C GLU A 141 3.21 6.40 16.19
N ILE A 142 1.95 6.78 15.99
CA ILE A 142 1.58 8.14 15.57
C ILE A 142 1.94 9.16 16.66
N LYS A 143 1.64 8.88 17.94
CA LYS A 143 1.96 9.79 19.07
C LYS A 143 3.46 10.07 19.19
N VAL A 144 4.30 9.09 18.92
CA VAL A 144 5.77 9.26 18.93
C VAL A 144 6.31 9.81 17.62
N GLY A 145 5.44 10.09 16.65
CA GLY A 145 5.80 10.73 15.38
C GLY A 145 6.42 9.78 14.34
N ALA A 146 6.19 8.47 14.47
CA ALA A 146 6.65 7.50 13.46
C ALA A 146 5.86 7.58 12.14
N TRP A 147 4.58 7.91 12.21
CA TRP A 147 3.66 8.01 11.09
C TRP A 147 2.96 9.35 11.03
N LEU A 148 2.79 9.87 9.82
CA LEU A 148 1.93 11.00 9.49
C LEU A 148 0.69 10.48 8.75
N PRO A 149 -0.49 10.46 9.40
CA PRO A 149 -1.74 10.10 8.72
C PRO A 149 -2.19 11.22 7.77
N THR A 150 -2.73 10.84 6.62
CA THR A 150 -3.32 11.80 5.66
C THR A 150 -4.44 11.15 4.86
N ASP A 151 -5.25 11.97 4.21
CA ASP A 151 -6.32 11.49 3.34
C ASP A 151 -5.77 10.79 2.10
N VAL A 152 -6.52 9.80 1.62
CA VAL A 152 -6.22 9.06 0.40
C VAL A 152 -7.12 9.51 -0.75
N THR A 153 -6.57 9.57 -1.95
CA THR A 153 -7.33 9.68 -3.21
C THR A 153 -6.79 8.70 -4.24
N ALA A 154 -7.64 8.27 -5.17
CA ALA A 154 -7.23 7.38 -6.25
C ALA A 154 -6.09 7.98 -7.09
N GLU A 155 -6.11 9.30 -7.31
CA GLU A 155 -5.06 10.02 -8.05
C GLU A 155 -3.67 9.83 -7.42
N ILE A 156 -3.51 10.08 -6.12
CA ILE A 156 -2.19 9.93 -5.47
C ILE A 156 -1.70 8.48 -5.52
N VAL A 157 -2.62 7.51 -5.43
CA VAL A 157 -2.28 6.09 -5.42
C VAL A 157 -1.88 5.59 -6.81
N PHE A 158 -2.61 5.97 -7.87
CA PHE A 158 -2.47 5.34 -9.19
C PHE A 158 -1.70 6.20 -10.20
N ASP A 159 -1.66 7.51 -10.02
CA ASP A 159 -1.02 8.43 -10.97
C ASP A 159 0.37 8.89 -10.51
N THR A 160 0.84 8.44 -9.34
CA THR A 160 2.16 8.78 -8.82
C THR A 160 3.10 7.58 -8.93
N PRO A 161 4.28 7.74 -9.56
CA PRO A 161 5.30 6.69 -9.56
C PRO A 161 5.69 6.28 -8.13
N PRO A 162 5.89 4.97 -7.86
CA PRO A 162 6.21 4.50 -6.52
C PRO A 162 7.41 5.19 -5.87
N ASP A 163 8.45 5.49 -6.65
CA ASP A 163 9.68 6.13 -6.16
C ASP A 163 9.47 7.61 -5.77
N GLU A 164 8.42 8.24 -6.29
CA GLU A 164 8.04 9.63 -5.98
C GLU A 164 6.91 9.72 -4.94
N LEU A 165 6.23 8.62 -4.66
CA LEU A 165 4.96 8.60 -3.91
C LEU A 165 5.12 9.23 -2.52
N TRP A 166 6.17 8.87 -1.79
CA TRP A 166 6.41 9.39 -0.45
C TRP A 166 6.64 10.90 -0.45
N ALA A 167 7.51 11.40 -1.32
CA ALA A 167 7.79 12.83 -1.41
C ALA A 167 6.57 13.63 -1.86
N ARG A 168 5.82 13.13 -2.85
CA ARG A 168 4.58 13.79 -3.32
C ARG A 168 3.48 13.80 -2.27
N ALA A 169 3.32 12.71 -1.52
CA ALA A 169 2.36 12.66 -0.43
C ALA A 169 2.69 13.68 0.68
N TYR A 170 3.97 13.86 1.02
CA TYR A 170 4.42 14.91 1.94
C TYR A 170 4.14 16.32 1.41
N GLN A 171 4.44 16.60 0.15
CA GLN A 171 4.15 17.90 -0.48
C GLN A 171 2.65 18.23 -0.42
N ARG A 172 1.80 17.24 -0.64
CA ARG A 172 0.34 17.41 -0.63
C ARG A 172 -0.20 17.87 0.73
N VAL A 173 0.41 17.44 1.83
CA VAL A 173 0.02 17.87 3.18
C VAL A 173 0.74 19.15 3.63
N GLY A 174 1.48 19.80 2.74
CA GLY A 174 2.21 21.03 3.06
C GLY A 174 3.39 20.81 4.02
N ALA A 175 3.84 19.55 4.17
CA ALA A 175 4.97 19.20 4.99
C ALA A 175 6.20 18.90 4.10
N SER A 176 7.39 19.22 4.62
CA SER A 176 8.64 18.80 3.98
C SER A 176 9.28 17.73 4.87
N PRO A 177 9.76 16.61 4.29
CA PRO A 177 10.54 15.63 5.04
C PRO A 177 11.74 16.28 5.77
N MET A 178 12.28 17.35 5.24
CA MET A 178 13.39 18.10 5.84
C MET A 178 12.97 18.89 7.10
N SER A 179 11.67 19.19 7.27
CA SER A 179 11.17 19.92 8.44
C SER A 179 11.24 19.11 9.75
N PHE A 180 11.39 17.79 9.64
CA PHE A 180 11.51 16.90 10.82
C PHE A 180 12.93 16.85 11.41
N ASN A 181 13.95 17.28 10.66
CA ASN A 181 15.33 17.29 11.12
C ASN A 181 15.67 18.47 12.05
N THR A 182 14.77 19.42 12.27
CA THR A 182 15.05 20.65 13.03
C THR A 182 14.53 20.64 14.47
N ARG A 183 13.96 19.54 14.98
CA ARG A 183 13.40 19.48 16.33
C ARG A 183 14.20 18.65 17.35
N THR A 184 15.45 18.33 17.08
CA THR A 184 16.31 17.65 18.05
C THR A 184 17.59 18.43 18.31
N VAL A 185 17.49 19.65 18.80
CA VAL A 185 18.52 20.26 19.66
C VAL A 185 17.86 21.39 20.46
N GLY A 186 17.37 21.06 21.58
CA GLY A 186 16.99 21.96 22.65
C GLY A 186 17.48 21.36 23.93
N SER A 187 18.79 21.44 24.11
CA SER A 187 19.42 21.24 25.41
C SER A 187 19.18 22.49 26.28
N ALA A 188 18.74 22.29 27.45
CA ALA A 188 19.25 22.86 28.69
C ALA A 188 18.43 22.37 29.85
#